data_9e0c695bee2dc5ddb88b810fd36c04f8
#
_entry.id   9e0c695bee2dc5ddb88b810fd36c04f8
#
_cell.length_a   1.000
_cell.length_b   1.000
_cell.length_c   1.000
_cell.angle_alpha   90.00
_cell.angle_beta   90.00
_cell.angle_gamma   90.00
#
_symmetry.space_group_name_H-M   'P 1'
#
loop_
_entity.id
_entity.type
_entity.pdbx_description
1 polymer ?
#
loop_
_entity_poly.entity_id
_entity_poly.type
_entity_poly.pdbx_seq_one_letter_code
_entity_poly.pdbx_strand_id
1 'polypeptide(L)'
;MNIDDYRYITTIAEFGSFTKAAQELFIAQPSLSQRVKHIEKAYGINIFSRDAKGVSLTKEGACFVKYAQAILNSESDLRRELADMQSIENRVLRVGTTQFIQSYQFDMLIKTFHDKHPTVQFEISDSSSKDQQEQLLAGKIDIAICYLPVISKDLKYEVIFKDNYVLIPAKGGSLESKIMSRGDGVNEPVPVSMLEGEAFATAPGGTRLYDYMVSLQEKSAIHLDIQHLAKNYSMLYGLAESGMASTILYESYFDPNHEYMPYYYIQDEESELEVAIMWRKEAYLQQEVRELIRLAKKINQMALV
;
A
#
# COMPACT_ATOMS: atom_id res chain seq x y z
N MET A 1 13.28 -16.15 28.79
CA MET A 1 12.96 -15.66 27.44
C MET A 1 13.73 -14.38 27.17
N ASN A 2 14.31 -14.26 25.99
CA ASN A 2 14.99 -13.04 25.53
C ASN A 2 14.23 -12.47 24.30
N ILE A 3 14.68 -11.33 23.78
CA ILE A 3 14.02 -10.64 22.65
C ILE A 3 14.04 -11.50 21.37
N ASP A 4 15.07 -12.32 21.17
CA ASP A 4 15.17 -13.18 20.00
C ASP A 4 14.11 -14.29 20.00
N ASP A 5 13.65 -14.73 21.17
CA ASP A 5 12.59 -15.72 21.26
C ASP A 5 11.28 -15.23 20.63
N TYR A 6 10.95 -13.96 20.83
CA TYR A 6 9.79 -13.34 20.22
C TYR A 6 9.98 -13.23 18.71
N ARG A 7 11.19 -12.85 18.25
CA ARG A 7 11.54 -12.77 16.82
C ARG A 7 11.43 -14.13 16.15
N TYR A 8 11.90 -15.21 16.79
CA TYR A 8 11.78 -16.56 16.25
C TYR A 8 10.31 -16.96 16.00
N ILE A 9 9.46 -16.72 16.99
CA ILE A 9 8.04 -17.07 16.89
C ILE A 9 7.33 -16.25 15.80
N THR A 10 7.57 -14.95 15.75
CA THR A 10 6.94 -14.06 14.74
C THR A 10 7.42 -14.41 13.33
N THR A 11 8.70 -14.71 13.13
CA THR A 11 9.24 -15.11 11.83
C THR A 11 8.67 -16.47 11.36
N ILE A 12 8.52 -17.46 12.25
CA ILE A 12 7.89 -18.74 11.90
C ILE A 12 6.42 -18.52 11.49
N ALA A 13 5.71 -17.67 12.22
CA ALA A 13 4.31 -17.34 11.92
C ALA A 13 4.17 -16.68 10.54
N GLU A 14 5.08 -15.78 10.19
CA GLU A 14 5.12 -15.10 8.91
C GLU A 14 5.35 -16.05 7.74
N PHE A 15 6.39 -16.90 7.86
CA PHE A 15 6.77 -17.81 6.75
C PHE A 15 5.93 -19.09 6.67
N GLY A 16 5.15 -19.42 7.70
CA GLY A 16 4.42 -20.69 7.80
C GLY A 16 5.33 -21.93 7.70
N SER A 17 6.63 -21.78 7.98
CA SER A 17 7.64 -22.82 7.77
C SER A 17 8.84 -22.62 8.68
N PHE A 18 9.17 -23.64 9.46
CA PHE A 18 10.39 -23.63 10.28
C PHE A 18 11.68 -23.55 9.45
N THR A 19 11.67 -24.19 8.27
CA THR A 19 12.85 -24.19 7.40
C THR A 19 13.11 -22.82 6.80
N LYS A 20 12.07 -22.18 6.25
CA LYS A 20 12.18 -20.82 5.68
C LYS A 20 12.52 -19.81 6.76
N ALA A 21 11.88 -19.88 7.93
CA ALA A 21 12.18 -19.00 9.05
C ALA A 21 13.61 -19.15 9.56
N ALA A 22 14.13 -20.37 9.61
CA ALA A 22 15.52 -20.63 10.03
C ALA A 22 16.54 -20.06 9.03
N GLN A 23 16.24 -20.13 7.72
CA GLN A 23 17.04 -19.49 6.66
C GLN A 23 17.05 -17.98 6.81
N GLU A 24 15.88 -17.36 7.00
CA GLU A 24 15.74 -15.92 7.23
C GLU A 24 16.48 -15.43 8.48
N LEU A 25 16.46 -16.23 9.53
CA LEU A 25 17.11 -15.93 10.80
C LEU A 25 18.60 -16.30 10.83
N PHE A 26 19.12 -16.88 9.76
CA PHE A 26 20.51 -17.37 9.66
C PHE A 26 20.91 -18.34 10.76
N ILE A 27 20.00 -19.26 11.16
CA ILE A 27 20.24 -20.28 12.20
C ILE A 27 19.88 -21.67 11.68
N ALA A 28 20.35 -22.69 12.37
CA ALA A 28 20.01 -24.07 12.05
C ALA A 28 18.55 -24.40 12.43
N GLN A 29 17.79 -25.00 11.53
CA GLN A 29 16.38 -25.35 11.77
C GLN A 29 16.17 -26.22 13.02
N PRO A 30 17.02 -27.23 13.37
CA PRO A 30 16.88 -27.97 14.61
C PRO A 30 16.99 -27.10 15.86
N SER A 31 17.89 -26.11 15.85
CA SER A 31 18.06 -25.15 16.94
C SER A 31 16.80 -24.28 17.13
N LEU A 32 16.24 -23.77 16.02
CA LEU A 32 14.99 -23.02 16.03
C LEU A 32 13.84 -23.87 16.60
N SER A 33 13.69 -25.11 16.10
CA SER A 33 12.64 -26.01 16.57
C SER A 33 12.77 -26.37 18.06
N GLN A 34 14.00 -26.57 18.54
CA GLN A 34 14.25 -26.83 19.96
C GLN A 34 13.91 -25.61 20.83
N ARG A 35 14.25 -24.41 20.34
CA ARG A 35 13.95 -23.16 21.04
C ARG A 35 12.45 -22.92 21.17
N VAL A 36 11.68 -23.14 20.09
CA VAL A 36 10.21 -23.06 20.09
C VAL A 36 9.60 -24.02 21.11
N LYS A 37 10.03 -25.30 21.12
CA LYS A 37 9.57 -26.29 22.12
C LYS A 37 9.85 -25.85 23.57
N HIS A 38 10.99 -25.19 23.79
CA HIS A 38 11.32 -24.65 25.11
C HIS A 38 10.35 -23.53 25.51
N ILE A 39 10.01 -22.62 24.57
CA ILE A 39 9.06 -21.53 24.78
C ILE A 39 7.66 -22.10 25.06
N GLU A 40 7.19 -23.02 24.21
CA GLU A 40 5.89 -23.70 24.37
C GLU A 40 5.77 -24.38 25.74
N LYS A 41 6.84 -25.08 26.17
CA LYS A 41 6.89 -25.70 27.47
C LYS A 41 6.85 -24.68 28.63
N ALA A 42 7.55 -23.57 28.49
CA ALA A 42 7.60 -22.51 29.50
C ALA A 42 6.25 -21.85 29.74
N TYR A 43 5.42 -21.73 28.70
CA TYR A 43 4.07 -21.15 28.76
C TYR A 43 2.95 -22.19 28.89
N GLY A 44 3.26 -23.50 28.78
CA GLY A 44 2.29 -24.58 28.83
C GLY A 44 1.29 -24.57 27.67
N ILE A 45 1.69 -24.07 26.50
CA ILE A 45 0.83 -23.95 25.31
C ILE A 45 1.53 -24.54 24.09
N ASN A 46 0.74 -24.85 23.06
CA ASN A 46 1.27 -25.07 21.73
C ASN A 46 1.03 -23.80 20.92
N ILE A 47 2.12 -23.18 20.41
CA ILE A 47 2.04 -21.99 19.57
C ILE A 47 1.71 -22.39 18.13
N PHE A 48 2.32 -23.47 17.65
CA PHE A 48 2.15 -23.96 16.29
C PHE A 48 1.47 -25.32 16.27
N SER A 49 0.59 -25.51 15.29
CA SER A 49 0.11 -26.81 14.81
C SER A 49 0.80 -27.19 13.53
N ARG A 50 0.95 -28.49 13.29
CA ARG A 50 1.51 -29.05 12.06
C ARG A 50 0.46 -29.94 11.42
N ASP A 51 0.10 -29.64 10.20
CA ASP A 51 -0.81 -30.45 9.39
C ASP A 51 -0.23 -30.70 7.99
N ALA A 52 -1.00 -31.36 7.12
CA ALA A 52 -0.59 -31.65 5.75
C ALA A 52 -0.36 -30.37 4.90
N LYS A 53 -0.86 -29.21 5.33
CA LYS A 53 -0.71 -27.92 4.64
C LYS A 53 0.49 -27.10 5.14
N GLY A 54 1.16 -27.55 6.21
CA GLY A 54 2.35 -26.90 6.75
C GLY A 54 2.24 -26.54 8.23
N VAL A 55 2.78 -25.37 8.60
CA VAL A 55 2.79 -24.84 9.96
C VAL A 55 1.77 -23.73 10.05
N SER A 56 0.84 -23.84 10.98
CA SER A 56 -0.18 -22.84 11.27
C SER A 56 -0.19 -22.48 12.76
N LEU A 57 -0.74 -21.32 13.09
CA LEU A 57 -0.91 -20.90 14.50
C LEU A 57 -2.10 -21.60 15.15
N THR A 58 -1.94 -21.99 16.40
CA THR A 58 -3.07 -22.32 17.27
C THR A 58 -3.78 -21.03 17.71
N LYS A 59 -4.91 -21.12 18.44
CA LYS A 59 -5.56 -19.95 19.04
C LYS A 59 -4.64 -19.27 20.07
N GLU A 60 -3.97 -20.06 20.90
CA GLU A 60 -2.99 -19.61 21.87
C GLU A 60 -1.78 -19.01 21.16
N GLY A 61 -1.35 -19.63 20.06
CA GLY A 61 -0.26 -19.14 19.21
C GLY A 61 -0.56 -17.78 18.59
N ALA A 62 -1.76 -17.57 18.07
CA ALA A 62 -2.17 -16.27 17.55
C ALA A 62 -2.16 -15.17 18.64
N CYS A 63 -2.61 -15.50 19.84
CA CYS A 63 -2.51 -14.61 20.99
C CYS A 63 -1.03 -14.30 21.32
N PHE A 64 -0.19 -15.34 21.38
CA PHE A 64 1.23 -15.19 21.67
C PHE A 64 1.93 -14.29 20.64
N VAL A 65 1.72 -14.54 19.34
CA VAL A 65 2.31 -13.74 18.23
C VAL A 65 1.91 -12.28 18.33
N LYS A 66 0.64 -11.98 18.63
CA LYS A 66 0.17 -10.61 18.84
C LYS A 66 0.99 -9.88 19.92
N TYR A 67 1.20 -10.49 21.08
CA TYR A 67 1.99 -9.88 22.15
C TYR A 67 3.49 -9.89 21.87
N ALA A 68 4.00 -10.93 21.21
CA ALA A 68 5.38 -11.00 20.76
C ALA A 68 5.72 -9.82 19.83
N GLN A 69 4.83 -9.52 18.88
CA GLN A 69 4.98 -8.39 17.98
C GLN A 69 4.97 -7.05 18.73
N ALA A 70 4.08 -6.89 19.71
CA ALA A 70 4.04 -5.67 20.52
C ALA A 70 5.34 -5.45 21.31
N ILE A 71 5.94 -6.51 21.84
CA ILE A 71 7.23 -6.45 22.56
C ILE A 71 8.36 -6.07 21.60
N LEU A 72 8.42 -6.67 20.41
CA LEU A 72 9.41 -6.34 19.39
C LEU A 72 9.27 -4.89 18.90
N ASN A 73 8.04 -4.42 18.75
CA ASN A 73 7.77 -3.04 18.37
C ASN A 73 8.23 -2.07 19.47
N SER A 74 7.94 -2.36 20.74
CA SER A 74 8.38 -1.53 21.87
C SER A 74 9.90 -1.47 22.01
N GLU A 75 10.59 -2.58 21.73
CA GLU A 75 12.05 -2.62 21.72
C GLU A 75 12.63 -1.78 20.59
N SER A 76 12.03 -1.85 19.39
CA SER A 76 12.41 -1.01 18.26
C SER A 76 12.18 0.47 18.55
N ASP A 77 11.04 0.83 19.14
CA ASP A 77 10.70 2.19 19.50
C ASP A 77 11.66 2.76 20.57
N LEU A 78 12.04 1.95 21.58
CA LEU A 78 13.06 2.32 22.55
C LEU A 78 14.40 2.66 21.87
N ARG A 79 14.85 1.81 20.94
CA ARG A 79 16.10 2.07 20.21
C ARG A 79 16.05 3.39 19.43
N ARG A 80 14.91 3.68 18.79
CA ARG A 80 14.68 4.92 18.05
C ARG A 80 14.71 6.14 18.96
N GLU A 81 14.05 6.07 20.11
CA GLU A 81 14.01 7.16 21.09
C GLU A 81 15.40 7.44 21.65
N LEU A 82 16.15 6.39 22.01
CA LEU A 82 17.54 6.54 22.45
C LEU A 82 18.45 7.13 21.36
N ALA A 83 18.26 6.73 20.11
CA ALA A 83 19.02 7.29 18.99
C ALA A 83 18.71 8.78 18.78
N ASP A 84 17.45 9.19 18.97
CA ASP A 84 17.05 10.60 18.93
C ASP A 84 17.74 11.41 20.02
N MET A 85 17.80 10.89 21.25
CA MET A 85 18.49 11.54 22.38
C MET A 85 19.99 11.71 22.12
N GLN A 86 20.60 10.79 21.37
CA GLN A 86 22.04 10.81 21.06
C GLN A 86 22.36 11.61 19.79
N SER A 87 21.37 12.21 19.12
CA SER A 87 21.54 12.97 17.87
C SER A 87 22.31 12.18 16.80
N ILE A 88 22.05 10.88 16.70
CA ILE A 88 22.71 10.01 15.72
C ILE A 88 22.31 10.44 14.31
N GLU A 89 23.30 10.81 13.51
CA GLU A 89 23.15 11.07 12.09
C GLU A 89 23.05 9.76 11.29
N ASN A 90 22.62 9.82 10.02
CA ASN A 90 22.41 8.67 9.13
C ASN A 90 21.25 7.73 9.55
N ARG A 91 20.06 8.26 9.55
CA ARG A 91 18.84 7.52 9.84
C ARG A 91 18.23 6.95 8.57
N VAL A 92 17.64 5.77 8.71
CA VAL A 92 16.85 5.13 7.65
C VAL A 92 15.38 5.27 8.00
N LEU A 93 14.61 5.89 7.11
CA LEU A 93 13.17 6.00 7.20
C LEU A 93 12.52 4.99 6.23
N ARG A 94 11.80 4.01 6.79
CA ARG A 94 11.13 2.97 6.01
C ARG A 94 9.73 3.43 5.66
N VAL A 95 9.52 3.67 4.38
CA VAL A 95 8.25 4.18 3.84
C VAL A 95 7.59 3.10 3.00
N GLY A 96 6.41 2.66 3.41
CA GLY A 96 5.55 1.84 2.57
C GLY A 96 4.70 2.70 1.64
N THR A 97 4.60 2.32 0.39
CA THR A 97 3.70 2.97 -0.57
C THR A 97 3.02 1.93 -1.46
N THR A 98 2.01 2.34 -2.20
CA THR A 98 1.44 1.50 -3.25
C THR A 98 2.01 1.95 -4.59
N GLN A 99 2.08 1.03 -5.57
CA GLN A 99 2.55 1.34 -6.94
C GLN A 99 1.91 2.58 -7.56
N PHE A 100 0.80 3.00 -7.01
CA PHE A 100 -0.10 3.99 -7.53
C PHE A 100 0.13 5.38 -6.95
N ILE A 101 0.83 5.45 -5.82
CA ILE A 101 1.19 6.70 -5.16
C ILE A 101 2.59 7.16 -5.63
N GLN A 102 3.24 6.44 -6.54
CA GLN A 102 4.42 6.92 -7.28
C GLN A 102 3.99 8.03 -8.26
N SER A 103 3.38 9.06 -7.70
CA SER A 103 2.91 10.24 -8.40
C SER A 103 3.92 11.37 -8.23
N TYR A 104 3.81 12.36 -9.08
CA TYR A 104 4.54 13.63 -8.96
C TYR A 104 4.50 14.20 -7.54
N GLN A 105 3.40 14.05 -6.83
CA GLN A 105 3.24 14.50 -5.45
C GLN A 105 4.13 13.75 -4.46
N PHE A 106 4.29 12.43 -4.64
CA PHE A 106 5.19 11.63 -3.81
C PHE A 106 6.65 11.99 -4.05
N ASP A 107 7.06 12.11 -5.31
CA ASP A 107 8.42 12.52 -5.67
C ASP A 107 8.75 13.91 -5.12
N MET A 108 7.81 14.85 -5.21
CA MET A 108 7.94 16.19 -4.65
C MET A 108 8.04 16.15 -3.12
N LEU A 109 7.29 15.27 -2.44
CA LEU A 109 7.36 15.08 -1.00
C LEU A 109 8.75 14.59 -0.58
N ILE A 110 9.23 13.52 -1.21
CA ILE A 110 10.53 12.93 -0.90
C ILE A 110 11.65 13.92 -1.18
N LYS A 111 11.61 14.61 -2.33
CA LYS A 111 12.60 15.63 -2.68
C LYS A 111 12.60 16.78 -1.68
N THR A 112 11.44 17.35 -1.36
CA THR A 112 11.32 18.48 -0.42
C THR A 112 11.80 18.10 0.97
N PHE A 113 11.56 16.86 1.38
CA PHE A 113 12.06 16.34 2.65
C PHE A 113 13.58 16.15 2.61
N HIS A 114 14.12 15.54 1.55
CA HIS A 114 15.56 15.30 1.41
C HIS A 114 16.37 16.60 1.39
N ASP A 115 15.86 17.65 0.75
CA ASP A 115 16.53 18.97 0.71
C ASP A 115 16.71 19.57 2.12
N LYS A 116 15.87 19.19 3.08
CA LYS A 116 15.95 19.63 4.49
C LYS A 116 16.71 18.65 5.38
N HIS A 117 16.68 17.37 5.05
CA HIS A 117 17.28 16.28 5.82
C HIS A 117 18.15 15.39 4.93
N PRO A 118 19.28 15.93 4.40
CA PRO A 118 20.11 15.22 3.41
C PRO A 118 20.80 13.96 3.96
N THR A 119 20.88 13.81 5.28
CA THR A 119 21.48 12.64 5.95
C THR A 119 20.48 11.51 6.18
N VAL A 120 19.17 11.74 5.97
CA VAL A 120 18.14 10.71 6.10
C VAL A 120 18.04 9.90 4.81
N GLN A 121 18.20 8.59 4.92
CA GLN A 121 18.02 7.66 3.83
C GLN A 121 16.58 7.12 3.84
N PHE A 122 16.02 6.89 2.66
CA PHE A 122 14.71 6.25 2.51
C PHE A 122 14.88 4.81 2.07
N GLU A 123 14.21 3.89 2.76
CA GLU A 123 13.89 2.56 2.26
C GLU A 123 12.42 2.56 1.85
N ILE A 124 12.14 2.58 0.54
CA ILE A 124 10.79 2.63 0.01
C ILE A 124 10.39 1.22 -0.42
N SER A 125 9.29 0.73 0.12
CA SER A 125 8.69 -0.55 -0.24
C SER A 125 7.34 -0.35 -0.91
N ASP A 126 7.05 -1.23 -1.88
CA ASP A 126 5.86 -1.18 -2.71
C ASP A 126 5.04 -2.46 -2.56
N SER A 127 3.77 -2.32 -2.16
CA SER A 127 2.81 -3.43 -2.10
C SER A 127 1.37 -2.90 -2.02
N SER A 128 0.39 -3.79 -1.83
CA SER A 128 -1.02 -3.37 -1.67
C SER A 128 -1.22 -2.52 -0.40
N SER A 129 -2.25 -1.67 -0.38
CA SER A 129 -2.61 -0.88 0.81
C SER A 129 -2.80 -1.75 2.05
N LYS A 130 -3.32 -2.97 1.89
CA LYS A 130 -3.50 -3.93 2.97
C LYS A 130 -2.15 -4.42 3.48
N ASP A 131 -1.27 -4.86 2.59
CA ASP A 131 0.06 -5.38 2.96
C ASP A 131 0.91 -4.30 3.65
N GLN A 132 0.84 -3.04 3.17
CA GLN A 132 1.53 -1.92 3.81
C GLN A 132 1.03 -1.68 5.24
N GLN A 133 -0.26 -1.74 5.47
CA GLN A 133 -0.83 -1.61 6.81
C GLN A 133 -0.44 -2.78 7.73
N GLU A 134 -0.39 -4.00 7.21
CA GLU A 134 0.12 -5.17 7.92
C GLU A 134 1.62 -5.02 8.27
N GLN A 135 2.43 -4.50 7.36
CA GLN A 135 3.85 -4.20 7.60
C GLN A 135 4.04 -3.10 8.66
N LEU A 136 3.18 -2.07 8.68
CA LEU A 136 3.16 -1.07 9.76
C LEU A 136 2.89 -1.72 11.12
N LEU A 137 1.85 -2.54 11.22
CA LEU A 137 1.51 -3.24 12.46
C LEU A 137 2.63 -4.18 12.92
N ALA A 138 3.33 -4.80 11.98
CA ALA A 138 4.50 -5.63 12.22
C ALA A 138 5.78 -4.80 12.54
N GLY A 139 5.74 -3.47 12.46
CA GLY A 139 6.90 -2.61 12.71
C GLY A 139 8.01 -2.72 11.65
N LYS A 140 7.73 -3.30 10.50
CA LYS A 140 8.67 -3.44 9.38
C LYS A 140 8.91 -2.14 8.64
N ILE A 141 7.90 -1.28 8.59
CA ILE A 141 7.97 0.08 8.06
C ILE A 141 7.55 1.08 9.13
N ASP A 142 7.98 2.31 8.98
CA ASP A 142 7.77 3.39 9.94
C ASP A 142 6.47 4.15 9.65
N ILE A 143 6.21 4.38 8.39
CA ILE A 143 4.98 4.99 7.86
C ILE A 143 4.54 4.29 6.58
N ALA A 144 3.26 4.39 6.27
CA ALA A 144 2.71 4.01 4.98
C ALA A 144 1.94 5.17 4.37
N ILE A 145 2.07 5.35 3.05
CA ILE A 145 1.25 6.25 2.27
C ILE A 145 0.40 5.36 1.35
N CYS A 146 -0.88 5.28 1.62
CA CYS A 146 -1.77 4.39 0.89
C CYS A 146 -3.23 4.84 0.96
N TYR A 147 -4.07 4.24 0.11
CA TYR A 147 -5.49 4.54 0.07
C TYR A 147 -6.23 4.00 1.30
N LEU A 148 -7.23 4.75 1.78
CA LEU A 148 -8.19 4.28 2.76
C LEU A 148 -9.04 3.12 2.19
N PRO A 149 -9.65 2.24 3.01
CA PRO A 149 -9.81 2.38 4.46
C PRO A 149 -8.64 1.84 5.28
N VAL A 150 -8.61 2.24 6.55
CA VAL A 150 -7.69 1.67 7.55
C VAL A 150 -8.23 0.34 8.04
N ILE A 151 -7.37 -0.71 8.07
CA ILE A 151 -7.76 -2.08 8.46
C ILE A 151 -7.73 -2.32 9.98
N SER A 152 -7.11 -1.44 10.75
CA SER A 152 -6.93 -1.64 12.20
C SER A 152 -7.04 -0.35 12.99
N LYS A 153 -7.71 -0.42 14.14
CA LYS A 153 -7.75 0.67 15.14
C LYS A 153 -6.41 0.98 15.81
N ASP A 154 -5.42 0.11 15.63
CA ASP A 154 -4.07 0.29 16.15
C ASP A 154 -3.19 1.12 15.20
N LEU A 155 -3.76 1.58 14.08
CA LEU A 155 -3.17 2.56 13.18
C LEU A 155 -3.80 3.94 13.41
N LYS A 156 -2.98 4.98 13.31
CA LYS A 156 -3.38 6.38 13.13
C LYS A 156 -3.11 6.77 11.70
N TYR A 157 -3.89 7.70 11.20
CA TYR A 157 -3.70 8.23 9.86
C TYR A 157 -4.10 9.69 9.77
N GLU A 158 -3.61 10.35 8.75
CA GLU A 158 -4.04 11.66 8.31
C GLU A 158 -4.21 11.65 6.80
N VAL A 159 -5.36 12.11 6.32
CA VAL A 159 -5.61 12.27 4.89
C VAL A 159 -4.70 13.36 4.36
N ILE A 160 -3.97 13.06 3.29
CA ILE A 160 -3.00 13.98 2.70
C ILE A 160 -3.48 14.55 1.36
N PHE A 161 -4.23 13.80 0.57
CA PHE A 161 -4.92 14.31 -0.63
C PHE A 161 -6.08 13.39 -1.04
N LYS A 162 -6.93 13.91 -1.92
CA LYS A 162 -7.96 13.17 -2.61
C LYS A 162 -7.45 12.79 -4.00
N ASP A 163 -7.85 11.63 -4.46
CA ASP A 163 -7.53 11.11 -5.78
C ASP A 163 -8.82 10.64 -6.46
N ASN A 164 -8.82 10.47 -7.75
CA ASN A 164 -9.97 10.00 -8.50
C ASN A 164 -9.59 8.86 -9.43
N TYR A 165 -10.53 7.95 -9.64
CA TYR A 165 -10.48 7.10 -10.81
C TYR A 165 -10.88 7.92 -12.03
N VAL A 166 -10.05 7.90 -13.06
CA VAL A 166 -10.29 8.61 -14.32
C VAL A 166 -10.25 7.64 -15.49
N LEU A 167 -11.15 7.86 -16.43
CA LEU A 167 -11.28 7.09 -17.65
C LEU A 167 -10.32 7.61 -18.72
N ILE A 168 -9.58 6.71 -19.34
CA ILE A 168 -8.77 6.96 -20.53
C ILE A 168 -9.37 6.11 -21.67
N PRO A 169 -10.09 6.70 -22.60
CA PRO A 169 -10.64 5.96 -23.74
C PRO A 169 -9.54 5.50 -24.68
N ALA A 170 -9.76 4.36 -25.34
CA ALA A 170 -8.88 3.92 -26.42
C ALA A 170 -8.82 4.96 -27.54
N LYS A 171 -7.61 5.40 -27.90
CA LYS A 171 -7.41 6.43 -28.93
C LYS A 171 -8.00 6.01 -30.27
N GLY A 172 -8.85 6.85 -30.85
CA GLY A 172 -9.57 6.56 -32.08
C GLY A 172 -10.70 5.52 -31.90
N GLY A 173 -11.01 5.11 -30.68
CA GLY A 173 -12.04 4.12 -30.38
C GLY A 173 -13.46 4.69 -30.37
N SER A 174 -14.44 3.77 -30.22
CA SER A 174 -15.86 4.13 -30.17
C SER A 174 -16.19 4.98 -28.96
N LEU A 175 -15.62 4.67 -27.80
CA LEU A 175 -15.87 5.39 -26.56
C LEU A 175 -15.35 6.83 -26.63
N GLU A 176 -14.15 7.05 -27.15
CA GLU A 176 -13.62 8.39 -27.38
C GLU A 176 -14.54 9.21 -28.29
N SER A 177 -14.99 8.62 -29.41
CA SER A 177 -15.90 9.26 -30.36
C SER A 177 -17.26 9.60 -29.72
N LYS A 178 -17.80 8.70 -28.88
CA LYS A 178 -19.04 8.94 -28.12
C LYS A 178 -18.87 10.11 -27.14
N ILE A 179 -17.77 10.15 -26.39
CA ILE A 179 -17.49 11.24 -25.44
C ILE A 179 -17.35 12.58 -26.18
N MET A 180 -16.58 12.63 -27.27
CA MET A 180 -16.40 13.84 -28.05
C MET A 180 -17.70 14.37 -28.68
N SER A 181 -18.63 13.49 -29.06
CA SER A 181 -19.90 13.86 -29.65
C SER A 181 -20.92 14.45 -28.68
N ARG A 182 -20.69 14.34 -27.35
CA ARG A 182 -21.60 14.90 -26.34
C ARG A 182 -21.69 16.42 -26.35
N GLY A 183 -20.62 17.10 -26.76
CA GLY A 183 -20.61 18.57 -26.84
C GLY A 183 -20.52 19.32 -25.50
N ASP A 184 -20.53 18.62 -24.38
CA ASP A 184 -20.60 19.18 -23.00
C ASP A 184 -19.22 19.62 -22.48
N GLY A 185 -18.17 19.42 -23.25
CA GLY A 185 -16.80 19.73 -22.84
C GLY A 185 -16.13 18.60 -22.03
N VAL A 186 -14.82 18.74 -21.86
CA VAL A 186 -13.95 17.73 -21.23
C VAL A 186 -14.22 17.58 -19.72
N ASN A 187 -14.90 18.55 -19.12
CA ASN A 187 -15.08 18.64 -17.65
C ASN A 187 -16.34 17.92 -17.13
N GLU A 188 -17.27 17.54 -18.01
CA GLU A 188 -18.48 16.83 -17.56
C GLU A 188 -18.20 15.33 -17.37
N PRO A 189 -18.49 14.76 -16.19
CA PRO A 189 -18.26 13.34 -15.92
C PRO A 189 -18.95 12.44 -16.94
N VAL A 190 -18.27 11.37 -17.33
CA VAL A 190 -18.79 10.38 -18.29
C VAL A 190 -19.78 9.48 -17.56
N PRO A 191 -21.03 9.38 -18.05
CA PRO A 191 -22.01 8.45 -17.50
C PRO A 191 -21.52 7.01 -17.61
N VAL A 192 -21.65 6.22 -16.54
CA VAL A 192 -21.20 4.83 -16.51
C VAL A 192 -21.85 3.99 -17.61
N SER A 193 -23.10 4.28 -17.99
CA SER A 193 -23.80 3.59 -19.09
C SER A 193 -23.11 3.70 -20.46
N MET A 194 -22.24 4.69 -20.67
CA MET A 194 -21.48 4.81 -21.93
C MET A 194 -20.35 3.78 -22.03
N LEU A 195 -19.99 3.15 -20.93
CA LEU A 195 -18.91 2.14 -20.86
C LEU A 195 -19.42 0.74 -21.27
N GLU A 196 -20.74 0.54 -21.45
CA GLU A 196 -21.35 -0.74 -21.78
C GLU A 196 -20.75 -1.33 -23.04
N GLY A 197 -20.24 -2.57 -22.93
CA GLY A 197 -19.69 -3.35 -24.05
C GLY A 197 -18.37 -2.83 -24.61
N GLU A 198 -17.76 -1.81 -24.01
CA GLU A 198 -16.47 -1.27 -24.47
C GLU A 198 -15.32 -2.18 -24.01
N ALA A 199 -14.29 -2.26 -24.86
CA ALA A 199 -13.08 -3.03 -24.55
C ALA A 199 -12.21 -2.32 -23.50
N PHE A 200 -11.88 -3.03 -22.43
CA PHE A 200 -11.06 -2.51 -21.33
C PHE A 200 -9.79 -3.31 -21.08
N ALA A 201 -8.77 -2.59 -20.65
CA ALA A 201 -7.59 -3.14 -19.98
C ALA A 201 -7.62 -2.74 -18.51
N THR A 202 -7.23 -3.65 -17.61
CA THR A 202 -7.18 -3.38 -16.16
C THR A 202 -6.02 -4.10 -15.47
N ALA A 203 -5.83 -3.82 -14.19
CA ALA A 203 -4.91 -4.57 -13.34
C ALA A 203 -5.49 -5.98 -13.01
N PRO A 204 -4.65 -6.94 -12.60
CA PRO A 204 -5.12 -8.27 -12.21
C PRO A 204 -6.06 -8.26 -11.02
N GLY A 205 -6.85 -9.31 -10.86
CA GLY A 205 -7.71 -9.52 -9.69
C GLY A 205 -6.95 -9.43 -8.36
N GLY A 206 -7.62 -8.90 -7.33
CA GLY A 206 -7.03 -8.61 -6.03
C GLY A 206 -6.32 -7.26 -5.94
N THR A 207 -6.41 -6.45 -6.99
CA THR A 207 -6.01 -5.03 -6.95
C THR A 207 -7.23 -4.15 -6.76
N ARG A 208 -7.04 -3.00 -6.10
CA ARG A 208 -8.12 -2.02 -5.89
C ARG A 208 -8.76 -1.55 -7.20
N LEU A 209 -7.97 -1.37 -8.26
CA LEU A 209 -8.49 -0.97 -9.57
C LEU A 209 -9.41 -2.03 -10.16
N TYR A 210 -9.01 -3.30 -10.10
CA TYR A 210 -9.85 -4.42 -10.56
C TYR A 210 -11.15 -4.50 -9.76
N ASP A 211 -11.05 -4.41 -8.43
CA ASP A 211 -12.20 -4.48 -7.52
C ASP A 211 -13.17 -3.31 -7.78
N TYR A 212 -12.65 -2.11 -8.06
CA TYR A 212 -13.47 -0.96 -8.47
C TYR A 212 -14.21 -1.23 -9.78
N MET A 213 -13.54 -1.75 -10.80
CA MET A 213 -14.20 -2.05 -12.09
C MET A 213 -15.27 -3.13 -11.97
N VAL A 214 -15.04 -4.14 -11.11
CA VAL A 214 -16.05 -5.16 -10.80
C VAL A 214 -17.26 -4.52 -10.10
N SER A 215 -17.02 -3.72 -9.05
CA SER A 215 -18.06 -2.99 -8.33
C SER A 215 -18.88 -2.08 -9.26
N LEU A 216 -18.20 -1.36 -10.15
CA LEU A 216 -18.84 -0.48 -11.13
C LEU A 216 -19.80 -1.24 -12.06
N GLN A 217 -19.39 -2.42 -12.56
CA GLN A 217 -20.25 -3.28 -13.37
C GLN A 217 -21.49 -3.76 -12.61
N GLU A 218 -21.27 -4.26 -11.38
CA GLU A 218 -22.37 -4.82 -10.55
C GLU A 218 -23.40 -3.76 -10.18
N LYS A 219 -22.96 -2.58 -9.75
CA LYS A 219 -23.85 -1.50 -9.30
C LYS A 219 -24.63 -0.87 -10.43
N SER A 220 -23.98 -0.70 -11.58
CA SER A 220 -24.57 -0.01 -12.73
C SER A 220 -25.27 -0.98 -13.69
N ALA A 221 -25.21 -2.28 -13.40
CA ALA A 221 -25.75 -3.35 -14.25
C ALA A 221 -25.24 -3.24 -15.71
N ILE A 222 -23.94 -2.94 -15.88
CA ILE A 222 -23.25 -2.87 -17.16
C ILE A 222 -22.24 -4.01 -17.30
N HIS A 223 -21.85 -4.29 -18.52
CA HIS A 223 -20.78 -5.22 -18.83
C HIS A 223 -19.58 -4.48 -19.47
N LEU A 224 -18.41 -4.58 -18.85
CA LEU A 224 -17.14 -4.14 -19.41
C LEU A 224 -16.43 -5.35 -20.04
N ASP A 225 -16.07 -5.24 -21.31
CA ASP A 225 -15.33 -6.30 -22.01
C ASP A 225 -13.84 -6.24 -21.63
N ILE A 226 -13.46 -6.89 -20.51
CA ILE A 226 -12.09 -6.88 -20.01
C ILE A 226 -11.24 -7.85 -20.85
N GLN A 227 -10.49 -7.31 -21.79
CA GLN A 227 -9.67 -8.09 -22.75
C GLN A 227 -8.21 -8.23 -22.32
N HIS A 228 -7.67 -7.27 -21.55
CA HIS A 228 -6.26 -7.22 -21.19
C HIS A 228 -6.03 -7.01 -19.71
N LEU A 229 -5.02 -7.70 -19.16
CA LEU A 229 -4.57 -7.54 -17.77
C LEU A 229 -3.11 -7.13 -17.74
N ALA A 230 -2.79 -6.02 -17.07
CA ALA A 230 -1.42 -5.57 -16.89
C ALA A 230 -1.17 -5.13 -15.44
N LYS A 231 0.00 -5.49 -14.89
CA LYS A 231 0.41 -5.11 -13.53
C LYS A 231 0.96 -3.69 -13.42
N ASN A 232 1.25 -3.07 -14.55
CA ASN A 232 1.90 -1.77 -14.62
C ASN A 232 0.97 -0.76 -15.29
N TYR A 233 0.76 0.39 -14.69
CA TYR A 233 -0.14 1.43 -15.23
C TYR A 233 0.38 2.10 -16.48
N SER A 234 1.70 2.25 -16.64
CA SER A 234 2.26 2.73 -17.91
C SER A 234 1.88 1.81 -19.07
N MET A 235 1.77 0.50 -18.79
CA MET A 235 1.31 -0.46 -19.80
C MET A 235 -0.19 -0.31 -20.08
N LEU A 236 -1.01 -0.12 -19.03
CA LEU A 236 -2.45 0.15 -19.20
C LEU A 236 -2.69 1.44 -20.00
N TYR A 237 -1.97 2.50 -19.66
CA TYR A 237 -2.00 3.75 -20.41
C TYR A 237 -1.57 3.55 -21.88
N GLY A 238 -0.47 2.83 -22.13
CA GLY A 238 0.01 2.53 -23.47
C GLY A 238 -0.97 1.72 -24.32
N LEU A 239 -1.76 0.81 -23.70
CA LEU A 239 -2.84 0.11 -24.42
C LEU A 239 -3.95 1.06 -24.87
N ALA A 240 -4.29 2.05 -24.04
CA ALA A 240 -5.28 3.07 -24.42
C ALA A 240 -4.71 4.00 -25.51
N GLU A 241 -3.47 4.45 -25.36
CA GLU A 241 -2.79 5.31 -26.33
C GLU A 241 -2.62 4.64 -27.70
N SER A 242 -2.39 3.33 -27.72
CA SER A 242 -2.32 2.54 -28.97
C SER A 242 -3.68 2.23 -29.60
N GLY A 243 -4.78 2.59 -28.95
CA GLY A 243 -6.14 2.33 -29.44
C GLY A 243 -6.63 0.90 -29.22
N MET A 244 -5.93 0.09 -28.43
CA MET A 244 -6.27 -1.32 -28.22
C MET A 244 -7.42 -1.54 -27.24
N ALA A 245 -7.45 -0.80 -26.12
CA ALA A 245 -8.48 -0.91 -25.11
C ALA A 245 -8.53 0.35 -24.26
N SER A 246 -9.71 0.74 -23.80
CA SER A 246 -9.86 1.80 -22.79
C SER A 246 -9.33 1.32 -21.44
N THR A 247 -9.00 2.22 -20.54
CA THR A 247 -8.59 1.88 -19.18
C THR A 247 -9.09 2.90 -18.17
N ILE A 248 -9.06 2.52 -16.92
CA ILE A 248 -9.26 3.43 -15.80
C ILE A 248 -7.94 3.49 -15.04
N LEU A 249 -7.51 4.70 -14.69
CA LEU A 249 -6.31 4.92 -13.88
C LEU A 249 -6.65 5.86 -12.72
N TYR A 250 -5.64 6.14 -11.89
CA TYR A 250 -5.74 7.17 -10.87
C TYR A 250 -5.35 8.52 -11.47
N GLU A 251 -6.05 9.59 -11.11
CA GLU A 251 -5.74 10.94 -11.56
C GLU A 251 -4.31 11.35 -11.19
N SER A 252 -3.85 10.93 -10.01
CA SER A 252 -2.48 11.16 -9.53
C SER A 252 -1.38 10.50 -10.38
N TYR A 253 -1.72 9.62 -11.31
CA TYR A 253 -0.78 9.07 -12.30
C TYR A 253 -0.25 10.16 -13.25
N PHE A 254 -1.02 11.20 -13.50
CA PHE A 254 -0.71 12.21 -14.51
C PHE A 254 0.13 13.33 -13.90
N ASP A 255 1.37 13.47 -14.40
CA ASP A 255 2.22 14.61 -14.05
C ASP A 255 1.75 15.83 -14.85
N PRO A 256 1.37 16.95 -14.21
CA PRO A 256 0.89 18.14 -14.90
C PRO A 256 1.95 18.78 -15.81
N ASN A 257 3.22 18.38 -15.69
CA ASN A 257 4.31 18.87 -16.54
C ASN A 257 4.53 18.03 -17.81
N HIS A 258 3.75 16.97 -18.01
CA HIS A 258 3.84 16.10 -19.17
C HIS A 258 2.54 16.15 -19.99
N GLU A 259 2.66 16.00 -21.30
CA GLU A 259 1.50 15.83 -22.18
C GLU A 259 1.02 14.38 -22.16
N TYR A 260 -0.25 14.21 -21.88
CA TYR A 260 -0.95 12.93 -21.90
C TYR A 260 -2.18 13.03 -22.80
N MET A 261 -2.76 11.86 -23.13
CA MET A 261 -4.10 11.82 -23.69
C MET A 261 -5.11 12.43 -22.71
N PRO A 262 -6.21 13.04 -23.19
CA PRO A 262 -7.29 13.46 -22.32
C PRO A 262 -7.82 12.32 -21.48
N TYR A 263 -8.03 12.57 -20.19
CA TYR A 263 -8.77 11.69 -19.31
C TYR A 263 -10.09 12.34 -18.88
N TYR A 264 -11.02 11.53 -18.42
CA TYR A 264 -12.36 11.98 -18.09
C TYR A 264 -12.76 11.44 -16.72
N TYR A 265 -13.44 12.28 -15.92
CA TYR A 265 -14.06 11.82 -14.67
C TYR A 265 -15.23 10.89 -14.99
N ILE A 266 -15.46 9.92 -14.11
CA ILE A 266 -16.56 8.96 -14.21
C ILE A 266 -17.68 9.43 -13.30
N GLN A 267 -18.93 9.39 -13.77
CA GLN A 267 -20.10 9.75 -12.97
C GLN A 267 -20.43 8.60 -11.99
N ASP A 268 -19.59 8.44 -10.99
CA ASP A 268 -19.71 7.44 -9.93
C ASP A 268 -19.17 8.00 -8.61
N GLU A 269 -19.98 7.89 -7.53
CA GLU A 269 -19.60 8.42 -6.21
C GLU A 269 -18.38 7.70 -5.60
N GLU A 270 -18.13 6.45 -5.99
CA GLU A 270 -16.97 5.68 -5.52
C GLU A 270 -15.71 5.94 -6.33
N SER A 271 -15.77 6.83 -7.33
CA SER A 271 -14.57 7.22 -8.09
C SER A 271 -13.64 8.11 -7.25
N GLU A 272 -14.12 8.80 -6.22
CA GLU A 272 -13.29 9.61 -5.32
C GLU A 272 -12.61 8.71 -4.27
N LEU A 273 -11.32 8.93 -4.07
CA LEU A 273 -10.47 8.17 -3.16
C LEU A 273 -9.75 9.12 -2.20
N GLU A 274 -9.44 8.63 -1.02
CA GLU A 274 -8.60 9.36 -0.06
C GLU A 274 -7.27 8.65 0.12
N VAL A 275 -6.18 9.39 -0.07
CA VAL A 275 -4.82 8.95 0.24
C VAL A 275 -4.43 9.47 1.61
N ALA A 276 -3.94 8.58 2.44
CA ALA A 276 -3.55 8.88 3.81
C ALA A 276 -2.11 8.46 4.10
N ILE A 277 -1.43 9.25 4.92
CA ILE A 277 -0.21 8.84 5.59
C ILE A 277 -0.59 8.19 6.91
N MET A 278 -0.04 6.99 7.17
CA MET A 278 -0.43 6.14 8.28
C MET A 278 0.77 5.72 9.11
N TRP A 279 0.56 5.48 10.41
CA TRP A 279 1.58 4.97 11.33
C TRP A 279 0.93 4.20 12.48
N ARG A 280 1.71 3.41 13.22
CA ARG A 280 1.21 2.72 14.42
C ARG A 280 0.84 3.73 15.51
N LYS A 281 -0.33 3.55 16.13
CA LYS A 281 -0.89 4.48 17.13
C LYS A 281 0.07 4.74 18.29
N GLU A 282 0.72 3.71 18.79
CA GLU A 282 1.61 3.77 19.95
C GLU A 282 3.10 3.84 19.56
N ALA A 283 3.43 4.04 18.26
CA ALA A 283 4.81 4.14 17.83
C ALA A 283 5.48 5.43 18.34
N TYR A 284 6.73 5.32 18.73
CA TYR A 284 7.57 6.50 18.85
C TYR A 284 7.84 7.10 17.47
N LEU A 285 7.34 8.29 17.24
CA LEU A 285 7.57 9.02 16.00
C LEU A 285 8.81 9.91 16.16
N GLN A 286 9.87 9.59 15.44
CA GLN A 286 11.05 10.44 15.34
C GLN A 286 10.69 11.81 14.77
N GLN A 287 11.54 12.81 15.01
CA GLN A 287 11.29 14.18 14.55
C GLN A 287 11.09 14.24 13.03
N GLU A 288 11.89 13.50 12.29
CA GLU A 288 11.87 13.42 10.83
C GLU A 288 10.54 12.83 10.32
N VAL A 289 10.02 11.80 10.97
CA VAL A 289 8.70 11.22 10.64
C VAL A 289 7.59 12.26 10.83
N ARG A 290 7.61 13.00 11.94
CA ARG A 290 6.62 14.06 12.22
C ARG A 290 6.71 15.17 11.18
N GLU A 291 7.92 15.51 10.74
CA GLU A 291 8.11 16.53 9.70
C GLU A 291 7.65 16.04 8.33
N LEU A 292 7.92 14.79 7.97
CA LEU A 292 7.42 14.21 6.74
C LEU A 292 5.88 14.22 6.68
N ILE A 293 5.22 13.86 7.79
CA ILE A 293 3.76 13.95 7.92
C ILE A 293 3.27 15.40 7.71
N ARG A 294 3.96 16.39 8.29
CA ARG A 294 3.60 17.81 8.11
C ARG A 294 3.81 18.29 6.68
N LEU A 295 4.87 17.84 6.03
CA LEU A 295 5.15 18.17 4.63
C LEU A 295 4.13 17.56 3.69
N ALA A 296 3.75 16.30 3.89
CA ALA A 296 2.73 15.62 3.10
C ALA A 296 1.41 16.39 3.08
N LYS A 297 0.99 16.93 4.23
CA LYS A 297 -0.20 17.79 4.31
C LYS A 297 -0.09 19.11 3.53
N LYS A 298 1.11 19.72 3.52
CA LYS A 298 1.33 21.01 2.85
C LYS A 298 1.35 20.88 1.34
N ILE A 299 1.91 19.79 0.82
CA ILE A 299 2.03 19.57 -0.62
C ILE A 299 0.65 19.50 -1.28
N ASN A 300 -0.32 18.87 -0.62
CA ASN A 300 -1.70 18.87 -1.09
C ASN A 300 -2.30 20.30 -1.22
N GLN A 301 -1.98 21.18 -0.30
CA GLN A 301 -2.48 22.57 -0.34
C GLN A 301 -1.84 23.37 -1.49
N MET A 302 -0.66 22.97 -1.96
CA MET A 302 0.07 23.65 -3.05
C MET A 302 -0.32 23.09 -4.44
N ALA A 303 -0.79 21.85 -4.52
CA ALA A 303 -1.24 21.22 -5.78
C ALA A 303 -2.68 21.64 -6.18
N LEU A 304 -3.40 22.32 -5.28
CA LEU A 304 -4.77 22.83 -5.51
C LEU A 304 -4.79 24.32 -5.93
N VAL A 305 -3.64 24.94 -6.13
CA VAL A 305 -3.46 26.32 -6.60
C VAL A 305 -2.79 26.32 -7.97
#